data_b811cb22bd3c6325cfaf8bceee400954
#
_entry.id   b811cb22bd3c6325cfaf8bceee400954
#
_cell.length_a   1.000
_cell.length_b   1.000
_cell.length_c   1.000
_cell.angle_alpha   90.00
_cell.angle_beta   90.00
_cell.angle_gamma   90.00
#
_symmetry.space_group_name_H-M   'P 1'
#
loop_
_entity.id
_entity.type
_entity.pdbx_description
1 polymer ?
#
loop_
_entity_poly.entity_id
_entity_poly.type
_entity_poly.pdbx_seq_one_letter_code
_entity_poly.pdbx_strand_id
1 'polypeptide(L)'
;MTRGIEGGCCGDDTPGHTVSRRTVLRAAALGAGALGTGGLLAPGVAQAAPAIYNPFTAYPITDTWEGHLRRGSRGGIDFGMGVGTALPACGAGTIQNIPNNGGGGHTVTIHHADGYRSQYLHLSQFLLADGSSVGAGTIVGRSGGAAGAPGSGSSTGPHLHWHMINPSGALISPLVYIQQNPADQPRQVFEAASNAGWRALPVSGSTGAVTGTAAAAITLGSTKILYSLNGGRIYEAASDTGWTNLWTGIHGAQGTALAALTVDGVKHIYTVVDGWVHEAASNNAWRNLNTGIGGASSSSISVIALNGVMYVYSIVGGYIHEAHSANAWRNLNTGVPAEAVAATTLGGTKIIYALNGGRIYEAASNAGWANLWTGIHGAQGTALAALTVNGVKHIYTVVDGWVHEAASNNAWRNLNSGVRGSRAAALGLDGVKLIYAV
;
A
#
# COMPACT_ATOMS: atom_id res chain seq x y z
N MET A 1 67.04 16.61 40.88
CA MET A 1 68.07 15.57 40.84
C MET A 1 67.40 14.25 40.44
N THR A 2 67.72 13.78 39.26
CA THR A 2 67.98 12.40 38.83
C THR A 2 66.80 11.40 38.87
N ARG A 3 66.33 11.07 37.71
CA ARG A 3 66.52 9.80 36.94
C ARG A 3 65.93 8.57 37.60
N GLY A 4 65.22 7.71 36.97
CA GLY A 4 65.27 7.05 35.68
C GLY A 4 64.21 5.93 35.68
N ILE A 5 63.67 5.64 34.56
CA ILE A 5 63.89 4.60 33.59
C ILE A 5 63.34 3.19 33.93
N GLU A 6 62.47 2.72 33.02
CA GLU A 6 62.25 1.33 32.51
C GLU A 6 61.53 0.34 33.44
N GLY A 7 60.63 -0.44 33.00
CA GLY A 7 60.34 -1.16 31.80
C GLY A 7 59.20 -2.13 32.03
N GLY A 8 58.45 -2.34 31.03
CA GLY A 8 58.27 -3.59 30.34
C GLY A 8 57.10 -4.49 30.72
N CYS A 9 56.36 -4.80 29.68
CA CYS A 9 55.77 -6.07 29.25
C CYS A 9 54.31 -6.39 29.59
N CYS A 10 53.51 -6.28 28.56
CA CYS A 10 52.60 -7.32 28.00
C CYS A 10 51.57 -7.98 28.90
N GLY A 11 50.34 -7.72 28.64
CA GLY A 11 49.21 -8.55 28.97
C GLY A 11 48.09 -8.22 27.97
N ASP A 12 48.03 -9.00 26.85
CA ASP A 12 46.87 -9.06 25.94
C ASP A 12 45.70 -9.65 26.67
N ASP A 13 44.65 -8.84 26.88
CA ASP A 13 43.31 -9.32 27.19
C ASP A 13 42.35 -8.67 26.20
N THR A 14 42.20 -9.36 25.03
CA THR A 14 41.10 -9.12 24.09
C THR A 14 39.82 -9.77 24.60
N PRO A 15 38.74 -9.01 24.84
CA PRO A 15 37.42 -9.62 25.07
C PRO A 15 36.93 -10.24 23.77
N GLY A 16 36.69 -11.55 23.81
CA GLY A 16 36.11 -12.30 22.71
C GLY A 16 34.72 -11.76 22.34
N HIS A 17 34.62 -11.15 21.16
CA HIS A 17 33.35 -10.83 20.54
C HIS A 17 32.69 -12.11 20.04
N THR A 18 31.65 -12.57 20.72
CA THR A 18 30.74 -13.58 20.20
C THR A 18 29.94 -12.96 19.06
N VAL A 19 30.30 -13.28 17.82
CA VAL A 19 29.56 -12.87 16.62
C VAL A 19 28.24 -13.63 16.58
N SER A 20 27.13 -12.91 16.61
CA SER A 20 25.80 -13.49 16.53
C SER A 20 25.62 -14.21 15.16
N ARG A 21 24.87 -15.32 15.16
CA ARG A 21 24.57 -16.11 13.95
C ARG A 21 23.98 -15.31 12.77
N ARG A 22 23.43 -14.13 13.05
CA ARG A 22 22.90 -13.21 12.02
C ARG A 22 23.99 -12.48 11.23
N THR A 23 25.17 -12.28 11.79
CA THR A 23 26.28 -11.59 11.12
C THR A 23 27.04 -12.53 10.19
N VAL A 24 27.07 -13.83 10.48
CA VAL A 24 27.78 -14.84 9.67
C VAL A 24 27.07 -15.09 8.32
N LEU A 25 25.74 -15.00 8.27
CA LEU A 25 24.97 -15.18 7.02
C LEU A 25 25.08 -14.00 6.04
N ARG A 26 25.51 -12.81 6.49
CA ARG A 26 25.77 -11.66 5.59
C ARG A 26 27.17 -11.66 4.99
N ALA A 27 28.14 -12.31 5.62
CA ALA A 27 29.52 -12.36 5.15
C ALA A 27 29.77 -13.45 4.08
N ALA A 28 28.90 -14.46 3.97
CA ALA A 28 29.04 -15.55 3.01
C ALA A 28 28.58 -15.22 1.57
N ALA A 29 27.94 -14.06 1.37
CA ALA A 29 27.45 -13.62 0.05
C ALA A 29 28.45 -12.77 -0.77
N LEU A 30 29.66 -12.52 -0.25
CA LEU A 30 30.64 -11.63 -0.90
C LEU A 30 31.94 -12.36 -1.40
N GLY A 31 31.93 -13.67 -1.51
CA GLY A 31 33.11 -14.41 -1.85
C GLY A 31 32.93 -15.54 -2.88
N ALA A 32 32.47 -15.23 -4.10
CA ALA A 32 32.70 -16.16 -5.23
C ALA A 32 32.58 -15.43 -6.57
N GLY A 33 33.74 -15.25 -7.24
CA GLY A 33 33.84 -15.36 -8.69
C GLY A 33 33.81 -14.09 -9.51
N ALA A 34 34.96 -13.47 -9.67
CA ALA A 34 35.27 -12.74 -10.89
C ALA A 34 35.56 -13.74 -12.01
N LEU A 35 34.66 -13.87 -12.99
CA LEU A 35 34.96 -14.22 -14.39
C LEU A 35 33.79 -13.71 -15.24
N GLY A 36 34.11 -12.84 -16.19
CA GLY A 36 33.18 -12.07 -16.98
C GLY A 36 32.26 -12.86 -17.91
N THR A 37 31.07 -12.47 -17.96
CA THR A 37 30.18 -12.37 -19.14
C THR A 37 29.06 -11.40 -18.73
N GLY A 38 28.68 -10.48 -19.64
CA GLY A 38 27.78 -9.38 -19.38
C GLY A 38 26.54 -9.78 -18.59
N GLY A 39 26.55 -9.49 -17.30
CA GLY A 39 25.39 -9.65 -16.43
C GLY A 39 24.32 -8.63 -16.80
N LEU A 40 23.22 -9.10 -17.36
CA LEU A 40 21.96 -8.38 -17.33
C LEU A 40 21.71 -8.04 -15.86
N LEU A 41 21.81 -6.74 -15.53
CA LEU A 41 21.28 -6.22 -14.27
C LEU A 41 19.82 -6.64 -14.24
N ALA A 42 19.46 -7.53 -13.33
CA ALA A 42 18.07 -7.79 -13.04
C ALA A 42 17.42 -6.41 -12.77
N PRO A 43 16.32 -6.06 -13.44
CA PRO A 43 15.63 -4.84 -13.12
C PRO A 43 15.29 -4.92 -11.62
N GLY A 44 15.82 -3.97 -10.84
CA GLY A 44 15.47 -3.85 -9.44
C GLY A 44 13.94 -3.83 -9.36
N VAL A 45 13.38 -4.68 -8.50
CA VAL A 45 11.94 -4.64 -8.21
C VAL A 45 11.64 -3.20 -7.85
N ALA A 46 10.87 -2.51 -8.68
CA ALA A 46 10.39 -1.17 -8.36
C ALA A 46 9.51 -1.33 -7.11
N GLN A 47 10.06 -0.95 -5.98
CA GLN A 47 9.35 -0.98 -4.73
C GLN A 47 8.25 0.07 -4.83
N ALA A 48 7.02 -0.23 -4.41
CA ALA A 48 5.91 0.70 -4.55
C ALA A 48 6.17 1.96 -3.73
N ALA A 49 6.09 3.13 -4.37
CA ALA A 49 6.23 4.41 -3.70
C ALA A 49 5.19 4.55 -2.57
N PRO A 50 5.51 5.18 -1.41
CA PRO A 50 4.58 5.27 -0.30
C PRO A 50 3.31 6.03 -0.66
N ALA A 51 2.17 5.55 -0.16
CA ALA A 51 0.88 6.21 -0.31
C ALA A 51 0.86 7.52 0.52
N ILE A 52 0.92 8.66 -0.17
CA ILE A 52 0.91 9.99 0.42
C ILE A 52 -0.30 10.77 -0.09
N TYR A 53 -1.01 11.44 0.79
CA TYR A 53 -2.10 12.35 0.44
C TYR A 53 -1.87 13.74 1.05
N ASN A 54 -2.60 14.74 0.55
CA ASN A 54 -2.57 16.08 1.12
C ASN A 54 -3.68 16.21 2.20
N PRO A 55 -3.35 16.20 3.51
CA PRO A 55 -4.33 16.38 4.58
C PRO A 55 -4.70 17.84 4.81
N PHE A 56 -4.10 18.77 4.08
CA PHE A 56 -4.19 20.22 4.32
C PHE A 56 -5.03 20.96 3.28
N THR A 57 -5.86 20.26 2.51
CA THR A 57 -6.70 20.84 1.44
C THR A 57 -7.68 21.92 1.92
N ALA A 58 -8.03 21.92 3.20
CA ALA A 58 -8.88 22.95 3.80
C ALA A 58 -8.16 24.27 4.13
N TYR A 59 -6.83 24.32 3.99
CA TYR A 59 -6.02 25.47 4.33
C TYR A 59 -5.44 26.12 3.08
N PRO A 60 -5.39 27.48 3.01
CA PRO A 60 -4.80 28.17 1.87
C PRO A 60 -3.30 27.92 1.81
N ILE A 61 -2.76 27.75 0.61
CA ILE A 61 -1.32 27.78 0.36
C ILE A 61 -0.90 29.25 0.37
N THR A 62 -0.08 29.62 1.35
CA THR A 62 0.44 30.97 1.50
C THR A 62 1.78 31.15 0.81
N ASP A 63 2.52 30.04 0.60
CA ASP A 63 3.68 30.01 -0.26
C ASP A 63 3.84 28.67 -0.96
N THR A 64 4.17 28.71 -2.25
CA THR A 64 4.32 27.55 -3.11
C THR A 64 5.75 27.02 -3.10
N TRP A 65 5.94 25.81 -3.64
CA TRP A 65 7.26 25.23 -3.87
C TRP A 65 8.15 26.14 -4.68
N GLU A 66 7.64 26.69 -5.79
CA GLU A 66 8.35 27.63 -6.66
C GLU A 66 8.61 28.99 -5.98
N GLY A 67 7.71 29.39 -5.09
CA GLY A 67 7.89 30.58 -4.26
C GLY A 67 9.12 30.46 -3.36
N HIS A 68 9.25 29.32 -2.68
CA HIS A 68 10.42 29.00 -1.87
C HIS A 68 11.72 29.00 -2.68
N LEU A 69 11.73 28.31 -3.84
CA LEU A 69 12.91 28.25 -4.70
C LEU A 69 13.35 29.63 -5.18
N ARG A 70 12.41 30.51 -5.56
CA ARG A 70 12.74 31.89 -5.99
C ARG A 70 13.41 32.73 -4.91
N ARG A 71 13.14 32.45 -3.63
CA ARG A 71 13.78 33.11 -2.48
C ARG A 71 15.09 32.47 -2.04
N GLY A 72 15.59 31.49 -2.78
CA GLY A 72 16.81 30.74 -2.44
C GLY A 72 16.64 29.70 -1.34
N SER A 73 15.42 29.37 -0.97
CA SER A 73 15.11 28.23 -0.09
C SER A 73 15.24 26.90 -0.85
N ARG A 74 15.36 25.81 -0.12
CA ARG A 74 15.47 24.46 -0.68
C ARG A 74 14.14 23.86 -1.16
N GLY A 75 13.04 24.61 -1.05
CA GLY A 75 11.69 24.19 -1.39
C GLY A 75 10.84 23.90 -0.14
N GLY A 76 9.54 23.79 -0.34
CA GLY A 76 8.52 23.56 0.66
C GLY A 76 7.18 24.14 0.21
N ILE A 77 6.14 23.87 0.94
CA ILE A 77 4.80 24.43 0.76
C ILE A 77 4.32 24.92 2.11
N ASP A 78 3.93 26.18 2.18
CA ASP A 78 3.40 26.78 3.39
C ASP A 78 1.87 26.80 3.34
N PHE A 79 1.25 26.23 4.37
CA PHE A 79 -0.19 26.27 4.59
C PHE A 79 -0.51 27.26 5.70
N GLY A 80 -1.28 28.29 5.39
CA GLY A 80 -1.74 29.29 6.36
C GLY A 80 -2.73 28.65 7.33
N MET A 81 -2.29 28.47 8.60
CA MET A 81 -3.13 27.95 9.65
C MET A 81 -2.74 28.51 11.01
N GLY A 82 -3.70 28.59 11.92
CA GLY A 82 -3.47 29.10 13.28
C GLY A 82 -2.57 28.16 14.10
N VAL A 83 -1.86 28.75 15.08
CA VAL A 83 -1.08 27.98 16.06
C VAL A 83 -2.01 26.99 16.81
N GLY A 84 -1.53 25.76 17.02
CA GLY A 84 -2.30 24.71 17.70
C GLY A 84 -3.23 23.89 16.81
N THR A 85 -3.26 24.16 15.49
CA THR A 85 -4.02 23.33 14.54
C THR A 85 -3.46 21.91 14.53
N ALA A 86 -4.35 20.91 14.60
CA ALA A 86 -3.97 19.51 14.55
C ALA A 86 -3.40 19.15 13.18
N LEU A 87 -2.27 18.45 13.16
CA LEU A 87 -1.55 18.07 11.95
C LEU A 87 -1.68 16.56 11.71
N PRO A 88 -2.55 16.14 10.75
CA PRO A 88 -2.66 14.73 10.37
C PRO A 88 -1.43 14.26 9.59
N ALA A 89 -1.01 13.01 9.82
CA ALA A 89 -0.01 12.33 9.01
C ALA A 89 -0.47 12.21 7.55
N CYS A 90 0.39 12.57 6.60
CA CYS A 90 0.10 12.47 5.16
C CYS A 90 0.20 11.03 4.61
N GLY A 91 0.64 10.09 5.40
CA GLY A 91 0.81 8.68 5.03
C GLY A 91 1.27 7.84 6.21
N ALA A 92 1.32 6.52 6.01
CA ALA A 92 1.84 5.58 7.01
C ALA A 92 3.35 5.74 7.18
N GLY A 93 3.85 5.48 8.40
CA GLY A 93 5.28 5.52 8.67
C GLY A 93 5.61 5.49 10.15
N THR A 94 6.86 5.84 10.48
CA THR A 94 7.38 5.92 11.84
C THR A 94 7.82 7.34 12.17
N ILE A 95 7.46 7.82 13.34
CA ILE A 95 7.73 9.20 13.79
C ILE A 95 9.17 9.36 14.26
N GLN A 96 9.76 10.50 13.89
CA GLN A 96 10.94 11.09 14.48
C GLN A 96 10.68 12.56 14.81
N ASN A 97 10.83 12.94 16.05
CA ASN A 97 10.75 14.34 16.50
C ASN A 97 12.14 14.97 16.48
N ILE A 98 12.24 16.16 15.91
CA ILE A 98 13.47 16.96 15.88
C ILE A 98 13.17 18.27 16.63
N PRO A 99 13.55 18.39 17.91
CA PRO A 99 13.25 19.58 18.70
C PRO A 99 13.95 20.85 18.23
N ASN A 100 15.05 20.70 17.50
CA ASN A 100 15.76 21.84 16.91
C ASN A 100 16.29 21.47 15.52
N ASN A 101 15.54 21.81 14.49
CA ASN A 101 15.92 21.64 13.10
C ASN A 101 16.40 22.99 12.49
N GLY A 102 17.20 23.75 13.24
CA GLY A 102 17.68 25.07 12.79
C GLY A 102 16.51 25.99 12.42
N GLY A 103 16.52 26.54 11.19
CA GLY A 103 15.43 27.38 10.68
C GLY A 103 14.07 26.70 10.65
N GLY A 104 14.01 25.37 10.61
CA GLY A 104 12.76 24.60 10.66
C GLY A 104 12.11 24.50 12.03
N GLY A 105 12.84 24.83 13.09
CA GLY A 105 12.33 24.75 14.47
C GLY A 105 11.94 23.33 14.88
N HIS A 106 10.85 23.20 15.61
CA HIS A 106 10.27 21.90 15.94
C HIS A 106 9.78 21.22 14.65
N THR A 107 10.30 20.05 14.38
CA THR A 107 10.00 19.31 13.15
C THR A 107 9.58 17.87 13.48
N VAL A 108 8.46 17.42 12.95
CA VAL A 108 8.11 16.01 12.88
C VAL A 108 8.53 15.48 11.53
N THR A 109 9.30 14.40 11.53
CA THR A 109 9.60 13.60 10.35
C THR A 109 8.80 12.30 10.41
N ILE A 110 8.11 11.97 9.33
CA ILE A 110 7.49 10.66 9.15
C ILE A 110 8.37 9.89 8.18
N HIS A 111 8.97 8.80 8.64
CA HIS A 111 9.73 7.87 7.81
C HIS A 111 8.75 6.90 7.16
N HIS A 112 8.53 7.05 5.87
CA HIS A 112 7.68 6.19 5.05
C HIS A 112 8.44 4.96 4.55
N ALA A 113 7.71 4.04 3.91
CA ALA A 113 8.31 2.93 3.17
C ALA A 113 9.28 3.47 2.09
N ASP A 114 10.21 2.60 1.68
CA ASP A 114 11.15 2.83 0.57
C ASP A 114 12.07 4.04 0.74
N GLY A 115 12.29 4.48 2.00
CA GLY A 115 13.21 5.54 2.33
C GLY A 115 12.69 6.97 2.08
N TYR A 116 11.43 7.11 1.69
CA TYR A 116 10.79 8.43 1.64
C TYR A 116 10.54 8.98 3.04
N ARG A 117 10.55 10.31 3.17
CA ARG A 117 10.24 11.00 4.42
C ARG A 117 9.37 12.22 4.15
N SER A 118 8.42 12.50 5.04
CA SER A 118 7.70 13.79 5.07
C SER A 118 8.12 14.58 6.27
N GLN A 119 8.30 15.88 6.12
CA GLN A 119 8.64 16.77 7.24
C GLN A 119 7.61 17.87 7.40
N TYR A 120 7.19 18.05 8.64
CA TYR A 120 6.28 19.08 9.14
C TYR A 120 7.10 20.00 10.03
N LEU A 121 7.26 21.24 9.66
CA LEU A 121 8.14 22.20 10.33
C LEU A 121 7.33 23.27 11.06
N HIS A 122 8.04 23.97 11.96
CA HIS A 122 7.51 25.08 12.77
C HIS A 122 6.40 24.66 13.73
N LEU A 123 6.45 23.45 14.29
CA LEU A 123 5.43 22.95 15.21
C LEU A 123 5.48 23.67 16.55
N SER A 124 4.30 23.84 17.16
CA SER A 124 4.18 24.26 18.56
C SER A 124 4.25 23.10 19.53
N GLN A 125 3.92 21.87 19.08
CA GLN A 125 3.87 20.68 19.96
C GLN A 125 4.04 19.39 19.18
N PHE A 126 4.81 18.46 19.73
CA PHE A 126 4.82 17.04 19.35
C PHE A 126 3.72 16.30 20.14
N LEU A 127 2.99 15.38 19.50
CA LEU A 127 1.93 14.61 20.16
C LEU A 127 2.26 13.11 20.30
N LEU A 128 3.27 12.64 19.60
CA LEU A 128 3.67 11.23 19.61
C LEU A 128 5.17 11.13 19.94
N ALA A 129 5.56 10.04 20.59
CA ALA A 129 6.95 9.74 20.86
C ALA A 129 7.71 9.28 19.61
N ASP A 130 9.04 9.41 19.63
CA ASP A 130 9.92 8.83 18.60
C ASP A 130 9.70 7.33 18.49
N GLY A 131 9.75 6.80 17.26
CA GLY A 131 9.50 5.40 16.96
C GLY A 131 8.03 5.00 16.94
N SER A 132 7.08 5.92 17.22
CA SER A 132 5.65 5.64 17.12
C SER A 132 5.26 5.34 15.66
N SER A 133 4.58 4.22 15.42
CA SER A 133 3.99 3.92 14.13
C SER A 133 2.69 4.71 13.93
N VAL A 134 2.52 5.29 12.75
CA VAL A 134 1.34 6.08 12.38
C VAL A 134 0.76 5.60 11.06
N GLY A 135 -0.54 5.74 10.92
CA GLY A 135 -1.26 5.65 9.64
C GLY A 135 -1.65 7.04 9.13
N ALA A 136 -2.08 7.12 7.88
CA ALA A 136 -2.64 8.34 7.31
C ALA A 136 -3.77 8.90 8.21
N GLY A 137 -3.76 10.22 8.41
CA GLY A 137 -4.75 10.90 9.26
C GLY A 137 -4.48 10.85 10.78
N THR A 138 -3.49 10.09 11.26
CA THR A 138 -3.09 10.12 12.67
C THR A 138 -2.54 11.49 13.02
N ILE A 139 -3.00 12.12 14.10
CA ILE A 139 -2.51 13.45 14.52
C ILE A 139 -1.11 13.31 15.12
N VAL A 140 -0.11 13.92 14.48
CA VAL A 140 1.30 13.78 14.82
C VAL A 140 1.85 14.96 15.62
N GLY A 141 1.20 16.12 15.53
CA GLY A 141 1.64 17.34 16.19
C GLY A 141 0.62 18.46 16.05
N ARG A 142 1.01 19.65 16.49
CA ARG A 142 0.23 20.90 16.34
C ARG A 142 1.07 21.94 15.62
N SER A 143 0.44 22.64 14.67
CA SER A 143 1.05 23.78 13.96
C SER A 143 1.52 24.86 14.92
N GLY A 144 2.52 25.61 14.49
CA GLY A 144 3.09 26.74 15.21
C GLY A 144 3.44 27.88 14.27
N GLY A 145 4.70 28.26 14.22
CA GLY A 145 5.23 29.25 13.32
C GLY A 145 5.00 30.71 13.74
N ALA A 146 4.43 30.97 14.94
CA ALA A 146 4.39 32.35 15.44
C ALA A 146 5.81 32.88 15.66
N ALA A 147 6.10 34.07 15.14
CA ALA A 147 7.45 34.64 15.16
C ALA A 147 8.03 34.68 16.60
N GLY A 148 9.23 34.15 16.77
CA GLY A 148 9.92 34.11 18.06
C GLY A 148 9.35 33.13 19.09
N ALA A 149 8.30 32.40 18.78
CA ALA A 149 7.74 31.39 19.68
C ALA A 149 8.64 30.15 19.75
N PRO A 150 8.65 29.41 20.86
CA PRO A 150 9.36 28.13 20.96
C PRO A 150 8.94 27.19 19.81
N GLY A 151 9.93 26.61 19.13
CA GLY A 151 9.69 25.69 18.02
C GLY A 151 9.41 26.34 16.67
N SER A 152 9.27 27.67 16.58
CA SER A 152 8.99 28.37 15.32
C SER A 152 10.18 28.43 14.35
N GLY A 153 11.40 28.22 14.84
CA GLY A 153 12.60 28.39 13.99
C GLY A 153 12.69 29.78 13.40
N SER A 154 12.87 29.89 12.09
CA SER A 154 12.94 31.16 11.35
C SER A 154 11.60 31.63 10.79
N SER A 155 10.48 31.03 11.22
CA SER A 155 9.14 31.46 10.78
C SER A 155 8.81 32.88 11.18
N THR A 156 8.15 33.62 10.29
CA THR A 156 7.72 35.00 10.52
C THR A 156 6.25 35.13 10.90
N GLY A 157 5.47 34.04 10.89
CA GLY A 157 4.06 34.03 11.22
C GLY A 157 3.46 32.62 11.25
N PRO A 158 2.25 32.44 11.82
CA PRO A 158 1.62 31.14 11.95
C PRO A 158 1.40 30.45 10.61
N HIS A 159 2.01 29.28 10.41
CA HIS A 159 1.82 28.41 9.26
C HIS A 159 2.41 27.01 9.52
N LEU A 160 2.10 26.06 8.66
CA LEU A 160 2.80 24.78 8.52
C LEU A 160 3.66 24.85 7.26
N HIS A 161 4.96 24.59 7.41
CA HIS A 161 5.82 24.31 6.26
C HIS A 161 5.90 22.78 6.06
N TRP A 162 5.60 22.31 4.85
CA TRP A 162 5.56 20.88 4.51
C TRP A 162 6.38 20.58 3.27
N HIS A 163 7.27 19.59 3.38
CA HIS A 163 7.99 19.03 2.23
C HIS A 163 8.22 17.53 2.39
N MET A 164 8.64 16.87 1.32
CA MET A 164 9.09 15.49 1.32
C MET A 164 10.57 15.41 0.98
N ILE A 165 11.18 14.28 1.37
CA ILE A 165 12.55 13.92 1.04
C ILE A 165 12.48 12.53 0.40
N ASN A 166 13.06 12.39 -0.80
CA ASN A 166 13.11 11.11 -1.51
C ASN A 166 14.23 10.20 -0.96
N PRO A 167 14.32 8.92 -1.39
CA PRO A 167 15.34 7.99 -0.93
C PRO A 167 16.79 8.43 -1.19
N SER A 168 17.03 9.27 -2.21
CA SER A 168 18.37 9.84 -2.48
C SER A 168 18.72 11.05 -1.60
N GLY A 169 17.81 11.48 -0.71
CA GLY A 169 18.00 12.63 0.19
C GLY A 169 17.64 13.98 -0.42
N ALA A 170 17.11 14.03 -1.64
CA ALA A 170 16.67 15.28 -2.25
C ALA A 170 15.29 15.69 -1.72
N LEU A 171 15.10 17.00 -1.49
CA LEU A 171 13.78 17.56 -1.21
C LEU A 171 12.92 17.50 -2.46
N ILE A 172 11.67 17.12 -2.30
CA ILE A 172 10.67 17.06 -3.36
C ILE A 172 9.36 17.70 -2.90
N SER A 173 8.60 18.25 -3.86
CA SER A 173 7.27 18.80 -3.58
C SER A 173 6.28 17.67 -3.27
N PRO A 174 5.62 17.69 -2.10
CA PRO A 174 4.58 16.71 -1.79
C PRO A 174 3.44 16.72 -2.80
N LEU A 175 3.02 17.89 -3.28
CA LEU A 175 1.92 18.00 -4.25
C LEU A 175 2.29 17.44 -5.63
N VAL A 176 3.54 17.62 -6.07
CA VAL A 176 4.04 17.00 -7.30
C VAL A 176 4.14 15.49 -7.14
N TYR A 177 4.65 15.02 -5.98
CA TYR A 177 4.68 13.60 -5.68
C TYR A 177 3.28 12.96 -5.74
N ILE A 178 2.29 13.58 -5.09
CA ILE A 178 0.89 13.16 -5.09
C ILE A 178 0.31 13.12 -6.51
N GLN A 179 0.62 14.14 -7.32
CA GLN A 179 0.15 14.19 -8.71
C GLN A 179 0.78 13.09 -9.58
N GLN A 180 2.05 12.76 -9.32
CA GLN A 180 2.77 11.71 -10.04
C GLN A 180 2.40 10.29 -9.56
N ASN A 181 1.87 10.16 -8.34
CA ASN A 181 1.45 8.90 -7.74
C ASN A 181 -0.05 8.91 -7.33
N PRO A 182 -0.97 9.21 -8.26
CA PRO A 182 -2.39 9.41 -7.92
C PRO A 182 -3.08 8.13 -7.45
N ALA A 183 -2.57 6.96 -7.81
CA ALA A 183 -3.14 5.67 -7.44
C ALA A 183 -2.98 5.35 -5.94
N ASP A 184 -2.02 5.98 -5.27
CA ASP A 184 -1.69 5.73 -3.87
C ASP A 184 -2.41 6.68 -2.89
N GLN A 185 -3.33 7.53 -3.40
CA GLN A 185 -4.12 8.42 -2.56
C GLN A 185 -5.35 7.70 -2.00
N PRO A 186 -5.63 7.78 -0.68
CA PRO A 186 -6.91 7.34 -0.15
C PRO A 186 -8.05 8.11 -0.82
N ARG A 187 -8.97 7.41 -1.44
CA ARG A 187 -10.12 7.98 -2.13
C ARG A 187 -11.39 7.41 -1.54
N GLN A 188 -12.51 8.12 -1.71
CA GLN A 188 -13.80 7.57 -1.37
C GLN A 188 -14.09 6.34 -2.21
N VAL A 189 -14.63 5.30 -1.56
CA VAL A 189 -15.10 4.10 -2.24
C VAL A 189 -16.51 4.32 -2.74
N PHE A 190 -16.76 3.93 -3.98
CA PHE A 190 -18.09 3.93 -4.59
C PHE A 190 -18.54 2.50 -4.88
N GLU A 191 -19.80 2.20 -4.58
CA GLU A 191 -20.46 0.96 -4.98
C GLU A 191 -21.26 1.21 -6.26
N ALA A 192 -21.16 0.32 -7.23
CA ALA A 192 -22.01 0.29 -8.41
C ALA A 192 -22.52 -1.13 -8.67
N ALA A 193 -23.78 -1.26 -9.04
CA ALA A 193 -24.44 -2.53 -9.27
C ALA A 193 -24.94 -2.68 -10.71
N SER A 194 -24.80 -3.88 -11.28
CA SER A 194 -25.22 -4.16 -12.67
C SER A 194 -26.73 -4.02 -12.90
N ASN A 195 -27.56 -4.36 -11.89
CA ASN A 195 -29.00 -4.20 -11.93
C ASN A 195 -29.48 -2.73 -11.75
N ALA A 196 -28.57 -1.82 -11.37
CA ALA A 196 -28.82 -0.39 -11.28
C ALA A 196 -28.13 0.42 -12.39
N GLY A 197 -27.76 -0.23 -13.50
CA GLY A 197 -27.09 0.40 -14.62
C GLY A 197 -25.73 0.98 -14.29
N TRP A 198 -25.02 0.37 -13.35
CA TRP A 198 -23.69 0.83 -12.87
C TRP A 198 -23.66 2.24 -12.27
N ARG A 199 -24.79 2.69 -11.73
CA ARG A 199 -24.82 3.96 -11.01
C ARG A 199 -23.90 3.89 -9.78
N ALA A 200 -22.86 4.69 -9.79
CA ALA A 200 -21.92 4.79 -8.67
C ALA A 200 -22.54 5.56 -7.49
N LEU A 201 -22.59 4.93 -6.33
CA LEU A 201 -23.07 5.53 -5.09
C LEU A 201 -21.91 5.54 -4.08
N PRO A 202 -21.69 6.64 -3.34
CA PRO A 202 -20.64 6.69 -2.34
C PRO A 202 -20.94 5.70 -1.20
N VAL A 203 -19.95 4.91 -0.80
CA VAL A 203 -20.05 4.07 0.40
C VAL A 203 -19.74 4.94 1.60
N SER A 204 -20.76 5.20 2.41
CA SER A 204 -20.61 6.00 3.62
C SER A 204 -21.61 5.58 4.69
N GLY A 205 -21.20 5.66 5.95
CA GLY A 205 -22.01 5.34 7.10
C GLY A 205 -21.94 6.42 8.18
N SER A 206 -22.39 6.09 9.39
CA SER A 206 -22.40 7.00 10.55
C SER A 206 -21.02 7.55 10.92
N THR A 207 -19.94 6.82 10.58
CA THR A 207 -18.55 7.24 10.78
C THR A 207 -17.98 8.07 9.62
N GLY A 208 -18.78 8.38 8.60
CA GLY A 208 -18.38 9.13 7.41
C GLY A 208 -18.14 8.24 6.19
N ALA A 209 -17.45 8.80 5.19
CA ALA A 209 -17.12 8.10 3.95
C ALA A 209 -16.12 6.96 4.19
N VAL A 210 -16.33 5.82 3.53
CA VAL A 210 -15.31 4.78 3.44
C VAL A 210 -14.27 5.21 2.41
N THR A 211 -13.01 5.31 2.84
CA THR A 211 -11.90 5.76 2.01
C THR A 211 -10.76 4.75 2.03
N GLY A 212 -10.03 4.65 0.93
CA GLY A 212 -8.86 3.77 0.85
C GLY A 212 -8.03 3.97 -0.41
N THR A 213 -6.88 3.35 -0.43
CA THR A 213 -6.02 3.18 -1.61
C THR A 213 -6.34 1.90 -2.37
N ALA A 214 -6.97 0.95 -1.68
CA ALA A 214 -7.47 -0.30 -2.25
C ALA A 214 -8.73 -0.75 -1.51
N ALA A 215 -9.51 -1.58 -2.17
CA ALA A 215 -10.69 -2.23 -1.61
C ALA A 215 -10.71 -3.72 -1.93
N ALA A 216 -11.31 -4.51 -1.03
CA ALA A 216 -11.72 -5.89 -1.27
C ALA A 216 -13.14 -6.08 -0.74
N ALA A 217 -13.93 -6.89 -1.40
CA ALA A 217 -15.32 -7.10 -1.03
C ALA A 217 -15.69 -8.58 -0.97
N ILE A 218 -16.50 -8.93 0.01
CA ILE A 218 -17.02 -10.28 0.22
C ILE A 218 -18.51 -10.22 0.59
N THR A 219 -19.15 -11.37 0.60
CA THR A 219 -20.46 -11.56 1.23
C THR A 219 -20.38 -12.48 2.43
N LEU A 220 -21.24 -12.23 3.42
CA LEU A 220 -21.56 -13.16 4.49
C LEU A 220 -23.09 -13.27 4.59
N GLY A 221 -23.65 -14.34 4.04
CA GLY A 221 -25.08 -14.39 3.73
C GLY A 221 -25.46 -13.30 2.72
N SER A 222 -26.47 -12.49 3.04
CA SER A 222 -26.90 -11.33 2.24
C SER A 222 -26.13 -10.04 2.55
N THR A 223 -25.31 -10.04 3.60
CA THR A 223 -24.52 -8.87 4.00
C THR A 223 -23.33 -8.67 3.06
N LYS A 224 -23.22 -7.47 2.49
CA LYS A 224 -22.04 -7.03 1.76
C LYS A 224 -21.03 -6.49 2.76
N ILE A 225 -19.79 -6.95 2.67
CA ILE A 225 -18.70 -6.52 3.54
C ILE A 225 -17.58 -5.99 2.65
N LEU A 226 -17.18 -4.76 2.94
CA LEU A 226 -16.12 -4.05 2.24
C LEU A 226 -14.94 -3.86 3.17
N TYR A 227 -13.77 -4.25 2.72
CA TYR A 227 -12.50 -3.91 3.35
C TYR A 227 -11.83 -2.80 2.58
N SER A 228 -11.32 -1.81 3.28
CA SER A 228 -10.56 -0.71 2.69
C SER A 228 -9.17 -0.61 3.35
N LEU A 229 -8.15 -0.40 2.52
CA LEU A 229 -6.79 -0.14 2.96
C LEU A 229 -6.57 1.37 3.01
N ASN A 230 -6.32 1.91 4.19
CA ASN A 230 -6.09 3.35 4.38
C ASN A 230 -4.95 3.57 5.36
N GLY A 231 -3.87 4.20 4.90
CA GLY A 231 -2.71 4.53 5.70
C GLY A 231 -2.07 3.31 6.40
N GLY A 232 -1.94 2.19 5.68
CA GLY A 232 -1.38 0.96 6.23
C GLY A 232 -2.29 0.21 7.21
N ARG A 233 -3.55 0.65 7.37
CA ARG A 233 -4.57 0.03 8.22
C ARG A 233 -5.71 -0.51 7.39
N ILE A 234 -6.26 -1.65 7.79
CA ILE A 234 -7.41 -2.26 7.14
C ILE A 234 -8.65 -2.02 7.98
N TYR A 235 -9.68 -1.48 7.34
CA TYR A 235 -10.98 -1.19 7.90
C TYR A 235 -12.03 -2.12 7.29
N GLU A 236 -13.03 -2.48 8.09
CA GLU A 236 -14.22 -3.23 7.67
C GLU A 236 -15.43 -2.31 7.72
N ALA A 237 -16.25 -2.32 6.69
CA ALA A 237 -17.57 -1.71 6.68
C ALA A 237 -18.59 -2.72 6.12
N ALA A 238 -19.73 -2.86 6.77
CA ALA A 238 -20.76 -3.83 6.39
C ALA A 238 -22.09 -3.15 6.10
N SER A 239 -22.85 -3.69 5.12
CA SER A 239 -24.11 -3.11 4.69
C SER A 239 -25.22 -3.18 5.74
N ASP A 240 -25.21 -4.21 6.59
CA ASP A 240 -26.15 -4.37 7.70
C ASP A 240 -25.90 -3.42 8.89
N THR A 241 -24.67 -2.91 9.03
CA THR A 241 -24.32 -1.87 10.01
C THR A 241 -24.37 -0.46 9.43
N GLY A 242 -24.99 -0.29 8.24
CA GLY A 242 -25.06 0.99 7.54
C GLY A 242 -23.69 1.53 7.15
N TRP A 243 -22.76 0.65 6.75
CA TRP A 243 -21.41 1.00 6.31
C TRP A 243 -20.56 1.71 7.38
N THR A 244 -20.81 1.44 8.65
CA THR A 244 -19.93 1.92 9.72
C THR A 244 -18.53 1.36 9.51
N ASN A 245 -17.55 2.26 9.34
CA ASN A 245 -16.16 1.92 9.02
C ASN A 245 -15.38 1.67 10.32
N LEU A 246 -15.04 0.42 10.58
CA LEU A 246 -14.38 -0.02 11.81
C LEU A 246 -12.97 -0.54 11.53
N TRP A 247 -12.00 -0.11 12.32
CA TRP A 247 -10.66 -0.64 12.22
C TRP A 247 -10.59 -2.10 12.69
N THR A 248 -10.07 -3.00 11.85
CA THR A 248 -9.95 -4.44 12.15
C THR A 248 -8.84 -4.77 13.15
N GLY A 249 -7.95 -3.84 13.45
CA GLY A 249 -6.72 -4.09 14.21
C GLY A 249 -5.52 -4.46 13.33
N ILE A 250 -5.72 -4.73 12.03
CA ILE A 250 -4.65 -5.06 11.09
C ILE A 250 -3.94 -3.77 10.67
N HIS A 251 -2.62 -3.76 10.80
CA HIS A 251 -1.78 -2.63 10.44
C HIS A 251 -0.51 -3.09 9.71
N GLY A 252 0.25 -2.13 9.15
CA GLY A 252 1.48 -2.38 8.41
C GLY A 252 1.26 -2.89 6.99
N ALA A 253 0.02 -2.93 6.50
CA ALA A 253 -0.28 -3.27 5.11
C ALA A 253 0.34 -2.24 4.16
N GLN A 254 0.98 -2.72 3.10
CA GLN A 254 1.78 -1.91 2.19
C GLN A 254 1.15 -1.86 0.80
N GLY A 255 1.36 -0.73 0.11
CA GLY A 255 0.90 -0.53 -1.26
C GLY A 255 -0.63 -0.63 -1.38
N THR A 256 -1.08 -1.49 -2.26
CA THR A 256 -2.50 -1.68 -2.59
C THR A 256 -2.93 -3.15 -2.60
N ALA A 257 -2.05 -4.05 -2.14
CA ALA A 257 -2.34 -5.48 -2.06
C ALA A 257 -3.34 -5.77 -0.94
N LEU A 258 -4.60 -5.91 -1.31
CA LEU A 258 -5.70 -6.26 -0.42
C LEU A 258 -6.64 -7.23 -1.13
N ALA A 259 -6.89 -8.38 -0.51
CA ALA A 259 -7.87 -9.34 -0.99
C ALA A 259 -8.60 -9.97 0.20
N ALA A 260 -9.82 -10.41 -0.04
CA ALA A 260 -10.62 -11.05 1.01
C ALA A 260 -11.50 -12.16 0.42
N LEU A 261 -11.84 -13.14 1.24
CA LEU A 261 -12.80 -14.18 0.92
C LEU A 261 -13.53 -14.65 2.18
N THR A 262 -14.61 -15.39 1.99
CA THR A 262 -15.34 -16.08 3.05
C THR A 262 -15.28 -17.58 2.80
N VAL A 263 -14.89 -18.35 3.81
CA VAL A 263 -14.92 -19.82 3.82
C VAL A 263 -15.60 -20.28 5.11
N ASP A 264 -16.60 -21.13 5.01
CA ASP A 264 -17.34 -21.70 6.13
C ASP A 264 -17.81 -20.65 7.16
N GLY A 265 -18.26 -19.49 6.66
CA GLY A 265 -18.73 -18.37 7.48
C GLY A 265 -17.60 -17.55 8.15
N VAL A 266 -16.34 -17.92 7.95
CA VAL A 266 -15.18 -17.17 8.44
C VAL A 266 -14.73 -16.20 7.37
N LYS A 267 -14.53 -14.95 7.77
CA LYS A 267 -13.97 -13.89 6.91
C LYS A 267 -12.45 -13.95 6.99
N HIS A 268 -11.79 -13.96 5.84
CA HIS A 268 -10.33 -13.93 5.70
C HIS A 268 -9.89 -12.72 4.89
N ILE A 269 -8.86 -12.05 5.37
CA ILE A 269 -8.22 -10.91 4.71
C ILE A 269 -6.76 -11.27 4.43
N TYR A 270 -6.30 -10.93 3.24
CA TYR A 270 -4.91 -11.10 2.81
C TYR A 270 -4.35 -9.75 2.38
N THR A 271 -3.13 -9.47 2.83
CA THR A 271 -2.38 -8.27 2.48
C THR A 271 -0.89 -8.55 2.45
N VAL A 272 -0.10 -7.58 1.98
CA VAL A 272 1.36 -7.68 2.02
C VAL A 272 1.91 -6.74 3.09
N VAL A 273 2.80 -7.27 3.94
CA VAL A 273 3.54 -6.54 4.97
C VAL A 273 5.01 -6.91 4.82
N ASP A 274 5.89 -5.93 4.60
CA ASP A 274 7.34 -6.11 4.45
C ASP A 274 7.72 -7.20 3.42
N GLY A 275 6.98 -7.26 2.30
CA GLY A 275 7.20 -8.24 1.24
C GLY A 275 6.71 -9.67 1.55
N TRP A 276 5.96 -9.85 2.65
CA TRP A 276 5.35 -11.12 3.02
C TRP A 276 3.83 -11.05 2.93
N VAL A 277 3.21 -12.08 2.41
CA VAL A 277 1.75 -12.21 2.46
C VAL A 277 1.33 -12.58 3.88
N HIS A 278 0.42 -11.81 4.43
CA HIS A 278 -0.19 -12.03 5.73
C HIS A 278 -1.67 -12.38 5.58
N GLU A 279 -2.14 -13.26 6.45
CA GLU A 279 -3.55 -13.64 6.61
C GLU A 279 -4.06 -13.16 7.97
N ALA A 280 -5.27 -12.64 7.99
CA ALA A 280 -6.02 -12.42 9.21
C ALA A 280 -7.45 -12.93 9.05
N ALA A 281 -7.99 -13.57 10.08
CA ALA A 281 -9.31 -14.19 10.03
C ALA A 281 -10.20 -13.73 11.19
N SER A 282 -11.51 -13.66 10.96
CA SER A 282 -12.48 -13.19 11.95
C SER A 282 -12.60 -14.12 13.17
N ASN A 283 -12.33 -15.42 13.01
CA ASN A 283 -12.35 -16.40 14.08
C ASN A 283 -11.08 -16.41 14.94
N ASN A 284 -10.03 -15.66 14.57
CA ASN A 284 -8.81 -15.49 15.37
C ASN A 284 -8.61 -14.04 15.84
N ALA A 285 -9.69 -13.28 15.99
CA ALA A 285 -9.70 -11.88 16.38
C ALA A 285 -8.82 -10.98 15.46
N TRP A 286 -8.81 -11.27 14.16
CA TRP A 286 -8.03 -10.54 13.15
C TRP A 286 -6.52 -10.55 13.40
N ARG A 287 -6.02 -11.57 14.07
CA ARG A 287 -4.59 -11.73 14.28
C ARG A 287 -3.87 -11.85 12.93
N ASN A 288 -2.99 -10.92 12.66
CA ASN A 288 -2.23 -10.86 11.42
C ASN A 288 -1.08 -11.89 11.44
N LEU A 289 -1.22 -12.95 10.66
CA LEU A 289 -0.28 -14.07 10.62
C LEU A 289 0.48 -14.09 9.29
N ASN A 290 1.81 -14.14 9.36
CA ASN A 290 2.64 -14.35 8.18
C ASN A 290 2.41 -15.76 7.62
N THR A 291 2.02 -15.86 6.36
CA THR A 291 1.78 -17.15 5.68
C THR A 291 3.06 -17.86 5.26
N GLY A 292 4.21 -17.18 5.30
CA GLY A 292 5.48 -17.70 4.78
C GLY A 292 5.71 -17.44 3.28
N ILE A 293 4.76 -16.79 2.59
CA ILE A 293 4.92 -16.37 1.19
C ILE A 293 5.73 -15.07 1.16
N GLY A 294 7.01 -15.16 0.83
CA GLY A 294 7.93 -14.02 0.78
C GLY A 294 8.19 -13.51 -0.63
N GLY A 295 8.74 -12.29 -0.72
CA GLY A 295 9.07 -11.62 -1.98
C GLY A 295 7.83 -11.12 -2.74
N ALA A 296 6.67 -11.10 -2.10
CA ALA A 296 5.42 -10.63 -2.70
C ALA A 296 5.44 -9.12 -2.93
N SER A 297 4.98 -8.71 -4.12
CA SER A 297 4.75 -7.30 -4.44
C SER A 297 3.60 -6.75 -3.62
N SER A 298 3.75 -5.55 -3.10
CA SER A 298 2.68 -4.81 -2.40
C SER A 298 1.61 -4.22 -3.34
N SER A 299 1.70 -4.48 -4.64
CA SER A 299 0.81 -3.89 -5.65
C SER A 299 -0.45 -4.69 -5.92
N SER A 300 -0.41 -6.02 -5.82
CA SER A 300 -1.54 -6.87 -6.21
C SER A 300 -1.51 -8.24 -5.54
N ILE A 301 -2.66 -8.66 -5.06
CA ILE A 301 -2.93 -9.98 -4.50
C ILE A 301 -4.36 -10.38 -4.85
N SER A 302 -4.61 -11.66 -5.06
CA SER A 302 -5.96 -12.19 -5.27
C SER A 302 -6.16 -13.50 -4.56
N VAL A 303 -7.37 -13.78 -4.13
CA VAL A 303 -7.70 -15.00 -3.39
C VAL A 303 -8.99 -15.63 -3.91
N ILE A 304 -9.02 -16.94 -3.89
CA ILE A 304 -10.23 -17.75 -4.17
C ILE A 304 -10.34 -18.90 -3.19
N ALA A 305 -11.54 -19.41 -3.00
CA ALA A 305 -11.77 -20.68 -2.35
C ALA A 305 -12.29 -21.71 -3.36
N LEU A 306 -11.80 -22.94 -3.29
CA LEU A 306 -12.25 -24.04 -4.11
C LEU A 306 -12.22 -25.32 -3.28
N ASN A 307 -13.40 -25.96 -3.11
CA ASN A 307 -13.55 -27.18 -2.33
C ASN A 307 -13.00 -27.06 -0.88
N GLY A 308 -13.28 -25.93 -0.21
CA GLY A 308 -12.80 -25.66 1.15
C GLY A 308 -11.31 -25.30 1.25
N VAL A 309 -10.56 -25.31 0.15
CA VAL A 309 -9.15 -24.89 0.10
C VAL A 309 -9.07 -23.43 -0.33
N MET A 310 -8.34 -22.63 0.43
CA MET A 310 -8.02 -21.25 0.11
C MET A 310 -6.77 -21.18 -0.75
N TYR A 311 -6.82 -20.43 -1.84
CA TYR A 311 -5.71 -20.18 -2.76
C TYR A 311 -5.39 -18.69 -2.76
N VAL A 312 -4.11 -18.37 -2.62
CA VAL A 312 -3.58 -17.01 -2.71
C VAL A 312 -2.71 -16.92 -3.95
N TYR A 313 -2.96 -15.90 -4.75
CA TYR A 313 -2.15 -15.53 -5.90
C TYR A 313 -1.47 -14.20 -5.60
N SER A 314 -0.15 -14.19 -5.66
CA SER A 314 0.68 -13.00 -5.42
C SER A 314 1.69 -12.83 -6.56
N ILE A 315 2.21 -11.62 -6.73
CA ILE A 315 3.26 -11.34 -7.71
C ILE A 315 4.61 -11.45 -7.01
N VAL A 316 5.46 -12.34 -7.46
CA VAL A 316 6.84 -12.52 -6.95
C VAL A 316 7.80 -12.50 -8.13
N GLY A 317 8.74 -11.55 -8.16
CA GLY A 317 9.71 -11.43 -9.25
C GLY A 317 9.09 -11.20 -10.62
N GLY A 318 7.90 -10.57 -10.70
CA GLY A 318 7.18 -10.31 -11.95
C GLY A 318 6.36 -11.50 -12.49
N TYR A 319 6.20 -12.56 -11.70
CA TYR A 319 5.39 -13.73 -12.04
C TYR A 319 4.31 -13.98 -11.02
N ILE A 320 3.18 -14.53 -11.46
CA ILE A 320 2.12 -14.99 -10.55
C ILE A 320 2.59 -16.27 -9.86
N HIS A 321 2.54 -16.25 -8.55
CA HIS A 321 2.75 -17.42 -7.71
C HIS A 321 1.43 -17.84 -7.06
N GLU A 322 1.20 -19.15 -6.96
CA GLU A 322 0.09 -19.76 -6.25
C GLU A 322 0.58 -20.37 -4.95
N ALA A 323 -0.13 -20.13 -3.86
CA ALA A 323 0.01 -20.85 -2.61
C ALA A 323 -1.37 -21.22 -2.08
N HIS A 324 -1.50 -22.32 -1.33
CA HIS A 324 -2.80 -22.72 -0.81
C HIS A 324 -2.75 -23.34 0.59
N SER A 325 -3.86 -23.25 1.33
CA SER A 325 -3.95 -23.66 2.73
C SER A 325 -3.69 -25.17 2.94
N ALA A 326 -4.04 -26.02 1.97
CA ALA A 326 -3.84 -27.46 2.06
C ALA A 326 -2.38 -27.93 1.89
N ASN A 327 -1.44 -27.05 1.48
CA ASN A 327 -0.01 -27.37 1.34
C ASN A 327 0.90 -26.48 2.21
N ALA A 328 0.38 -26.00 3.33
CA ALA A 328 1.08 -25.11 4.26
C ALA A 328 1.61 -23.85 3.56
N TRP A 329 0.86 -23.29 2.62
CA TRP A 329 1.17 -22.08 1.88
C TRP A 329 2.47 -22.15 1.06
N ARG A 330 2.85 -23.36 0.61
CA ARG A 330 4.00 -23.51 -0.27
C ARG A 330 3.81 -22.70 -1.55
N ASN A 331 4.71 -21.76 -1.78
CA ASN A 331 4.67 -20.82 -2.89
C ASN A 331 5.18 -21.45 -4.18
N LEU A 332 4.33 -21.57 -5.21
CA LEU A 332 4.63 -22.21 -6.49
C LEU A 332 4.50 -21.20 -7.63
N ASN A 333 5.56 -21.04 -8.42
CA ASN A 333 5.53 -20.18 -9.61
C ASN A 333 4.65 -20.82 -10.70
N THR A 334 3.64 -20.09 -11.18
CA THR A 334 2.76 -20.53 -12.28
C THR A 334 3.42 -20.36 -13.66
N GLY A 335 4.51 -19.61 -13.76
CA GLY A 335 5.13 -19.24 -15.04
C GLY A 335 4.42 -18.10 -15.79
N VAL A 336 3.34 -17.54 -15.24
CA VAL A 336 2.57 -16.45 -15.85
C VAL A 336 3.16 -15.10 -15.45
N PRO A 337 3.71 -14.28 -16.37
CA PRO A 337 4.25 -12.96 -16.06
C PRO A 337 3.10 -11.98 -15.81
N ALA A 338 3.22 -11.12 -14.77
CA ALA A 338 2.20 -10.15 -14.43
C ALA A 338 2.70 -8.98 -13.58
N GLU A 339 2.05 -7.84 -13.75
CA GLU A 339 2.12 -6.64 -12.91
C GLU A 339 0.96 -6.63 -11.89
N ALA A 340 -0.18 -7.25 -12.27
CA ALA A 340 -1.33 -7.44 -11.39
C ALA A 340 -2.03 -8.77 -11.67
N VAL A 341 -2.73 -9.30 -10.65
CA VAL A 341 -3.45 -10.56 -10.72
C VAL A 341 -4.87 -10.42 -10.19
N ALA A 342 -5.81 -11.07 -10.86
CA ALA A 342 -7.13 -11.39 -10.34
C ALA A 342 -7.42 -12.87 -10.57
N ALA A 343 -8.21 -13.47 -9.69
CA ALA A 343 -8.54 -14.89 -9.78
C ALA A 343 -10.03 -15.13 -9.59
N THR A 344 -10.53 -16.15 -10.24
CA THR A 344 -11.90 -16.67 -10.06
C THR A 344 -11.92 -18.19 -10.26
N THR A 345 -13.07 -18.80 -10.08
CA THR A 345 -13.28 -20.22 -10.36
C THR A 345 -14.44 -20.42 -11.34
N LEU A 346 -14.34 -21.45 -12.17
CA LEU A 346 -15.45 -21.89 -13.03
C LEU A 346 -15.42 -23.42 -13.18
N GLY A 347 -16.50 -24.08 -12.79
CA GLY A 347 -16.64 -25.52 -12.94
C GLY A 347 -15.51 -26.34 -12.28
N GLY A 348 -15.04 -25.94 -11.09
CA GLY A 348 -13.95 -26.62 -10.39
C GLY A 348 -12.55 -26.27 -10.93
N THR A 349 -12.45 -25.39 -11.92
CA THR A 349 -11.17 -24.91 -12.47
C THR A 349 -10.80 -23.58 -11.85
N LYS A 350 -9.54 -23.42 -11.44
CA LYS A 350 -8.96 -22.15 -11.02
C LYS A 350 -8.56 -21.35 -12.27
N ILE A 351 -8.92 -20.10 -12.31
CA ILE A 351 -8.63 -19.19 -13.43
C ILE A 351 -7.98 -17.95 -12.87
N ILE A 352 -6.84 -17.58 -13.44
CA ILE A 352 -6.14 -16.33 -13.12
C ILE A 352 -6.13 -15.42 -14.34
N TYR A 353 -6.23 -14.14 -14.07
CA TYR A 353 -6.04 -13.08 -15.06
C TYR A 353 -4.79 -12.31 -14.69
N ALA A 354 -3.91 -12.15 -15.68
CA ALA A 354 -2.67 -11.42 -15.55
C ALA A 354 -2.74 -10.11 -16.33
N LEU A 355 -2.52 -8.99 -15.69
CA LEU A 355 -2.23 -7.73 -16.35
C LEU A 355 -0.73 -7.65 -16.61
N ASN A 356 -0.34 -7.50 -17.88
CA ASN A 356 1.06 -7.37 -18.27
C ASN A 356 1.18 -6.45 -19.50
N GLY A 357 1.93 -5.35 -19.39
CA GLY A 357 2.13 -4.39 -20.48
C GLY A 357 0.82 -3.81 -21.03
N GLY A 358 -0.15 -3.48 -20.16
CA GLY A 358 -1.45 -2.94 -20.54
C GLY A 358 -2.39 -3.93 -21.20
N ARG A 359 -2.07 -5.24 -21.21
CA ARG A 359 -2.86 -6.32 -21.77
C ARG A 359 -3.29 -7.31 -20.71
N ILE A 360 -4.48 -7.88 -20.85
CA ILE A 360 -5.00 -8.88 -19.92
C ILE A 360 -4.96 -10.25 -20.57
N TYR A 361 -4.37 -11.19 -19.85
CA TYR A 361 -4.26 -12.59 -20.23
C TYR A 361 -5.06 -13.46 -19.27
N GLU A 362 -5.61 -14.56 -19.76
CA GLU A 362 -6.25 -15.60 -18.98
C GLU A 362 -5.35 -16.84 -18.92
N ALA A 363 -5.20 -17.45 -17.75
CA ALA A 363 -4.59 -18.77 -17.61
C ALA A 363 -5.44 -19.63 -16.66
N ALA A 364 -5.59 -20.90 -17.01
CA ALA A 364 -6.42 -21.85 -16.27
C ALA A 364 -5.61 -23.05 -15.77
N SER A 365 -5.93 -23.54 -14.56
CA SER A 365 -5.22 -24.66 -13.93
C SER A 365 -5.31 -25.97 -14.70
N ASN A 366 -6.45 -26.23 -15.36
CA ASN A 366 -6.66 -27.41 -16.20
C ASN A 366 -5.95 -27.35 -17.56
N ALA A 367 -5.40 -26.19 -17.93
CA ALA A 367 -4.60 -25.97 -19.13
C ALA A 367 -3.10 -25.76 -18.80
N GLY A 368 -2.65 -26.15 -17.60
CA GLY A 368 -1.26 -25.99 -17.17
C GLY A 368 -0.80 -24.53 -17.11
N TRP A 369 -1.71 -23.60 -16.82
CA TRP A 369 -1.47 -22.16 -16.76
C TRP A 369 -1.01 -21.56 -18.10
N ALA A 370 -1.44 -22.14 -19.24
CA ALA A 370 -1.23 -21.54 -20.56
C ALA A 370 -1.77 -20.11 -20.57
N ASN A 371 -0.91 -19.13 -20.85
CA ASN A 371 -1.22 -17.71 -20.80
C ASN A 371 -1.80 -17.23 -22.11
N LEU A 372 -3.13 -17.06 -22.20
CA LEU A 372 -3.85 -16.72 -23.41
C LEU A 372 -4.34 -15.26 -23.37
N TRP A 373 -4.00 -14.50 -24.40
CA TRP A 373 -4.47 -13.12 -24.50
C TRP A 373 -5.98 -13.06 -24.71
N THR A 374 -6.68 -12.31 -23.85
CA THR A 374 -8.15 -12.13 -23.92
C THR A 374 -8.61 -11.15 -25.01
N GLY A 375 -7.70 -10.38 -25.59
CA GLY A 375 -8.04 -9.28 -26.49
C GLY A 375 -8.22 -7.93 -25.77
N ILE A 376 -8.24 -7.91 -24.43
CA ILE A 376 -8.36 -6.68 -23.64
C ILE A 376 -7.02 -5.95 -23.59
N HIS A 377 -7.03 -4.67 -23.92
CA HIS A 377 -5.84 -3.81 -23.90
C HIS A 377 -6.15 -2.44 -23.26
N GLY A 378 -5.11 -1.64 -23.01
CA GLY A 378 -5.23 -0.32 -22.40
C GLY A 378 -5.49 -0.34 -20.90
N ALA A 379 -5.41 -1.50 -20.26
CA ALA A 379 -5.52 -1.61 -18.80
C ALA A 379 -4.34 -0.89 -18.11
N GLN A 380 -4.63 -0.18 -17.02
CA GLN A 380 -3.67 0.72 -16.36
C GLN A 380 -3.43 0.31 -14.92
N GLY A 381 -2.22 0.56 -14.48
CA GLY A 381 -1.80 0.36 -13.08
C GLY A 381 -1.89 -1.10 -12.65
N THR A 382 -2.41 -1.32 -11.45
CA THR A 382 -2.60 -2.66 -10.84
C THR A 382 -4.08 -3.01 -10.65
N ALA A 383 -4.98 -2.26 -11.32
CA ALA A 383 -6.42 -2.40 -11.19
C ALA A 383 -6.93 -3.59 -12.00
N LEU A 384 -7.10 -4.70 -11.33
CA LEU A 384 -7.66 -5.92 -11.91
C LEU A 384 -8.53 -6.63 -10.87
N ALA A 385 -9.78 -6.90 -11.22
CA ALA A 385 -10.66 -7.74 -10.44
C ALA A 385 -11.38 -8.73 -11.32
N ALA A 386 -11.75 -9.88 -10.80
CA ALA A 386 -12.47 -10.91 -11.53
C ALA A 386 -13.51 -11.58 -10.65
N LEU A 387 -14.59 -12.02 -11.27
CA LEU A 387 -15.62 -12.85 -10.65
C LEU A 387 -16.29 -13.76 -11.69
N THR A 388 -16.94 -14.78 -11.22
CA THR A 388 -17.83 -15.63 -12.02
C THR A 388 -19.25 -15.50 -11.47
N VAL A 389 -20.20 -15.12 -12.34
CA VAL A 389 -21.62 -15.05 -12.00
C VAL A 389 -22.40 -15.81 -13.08
N ASN A 390 -23.29 -16.71 -12.66
CA ASN A 390 -24.13 -17.52 -13.55
C ASN A 390 -23.33 -18.24 -14.67
N GLY A 391 -22.14 -18.77 -14.33
CA GLY A 391 -21.27 -19.46 -15.29
C GLY A 391 -20.53 -18.54 -16.28
N VAL A 392 -20.67 -17.23 -16.17
CA VAL A 392 -19.96 -16.25 -16.99
C VAL A 392 -18.82 -15.65 -16.20
N LYS A 393 -17.63 -15.64 -16.80
CA LYS A 393 -16.44 -14.99 -16.25
C LYS A 393 -16.48 -13.49 -16.59
N HIS A 394 -16.23 -12.65 -15.61
CA HIS A 394 -16.17 -11.20 -15.73
C HIS A 394 -14.83 -10.70 -15.23
N ILE A 395 -14.25 -9.74 -15.96
CA ILE A 395 -13.03 -9.02 -15.61
C ILE A 395 -13.38 -7.55 -15.50
N TYR A 396 -12.83 -6.91 -14.47
CA TYR A 396 -12.90 -5.46 -14.28
C TYR A 396 -11.48 -4.91 -14.25
N THR A 397 -11.25 -3.87 -15.03
CA THR A 397 -9.98 -3.16 -15.11
C THR A 397 -10.21 -1.67 -15.24
N VAL A 398 -9.18 -0.86 -15.05
CA VAL A 398 -9.25 0.57 -15.28
C VAL A 398 -8.59 0.91 -16.60
N VAL A 399 -9.27 1.73 -17.39
CA VAL A 399 -8.75 2.33 -18.63
C VAL A 399 -9.10 3.82 -18.59
N ASP A 400 -8.12 4.70 -18.68
CA ASP A 400 -8.27 6.16 -18.64
C ASP A 400 -9.11 6.69 -17.44
N GLY A 401 -8.92 6.08 -16.28
CA GLY A 401 -9.63 6.45 -15.05
C GLY A 401 -11.09 5.99 -14.96
N TRP A 402 -11.51 5.07 -15.85
CA TRP A 402 -12.83 4.46 -15.86
C TRP A 402 -12.72 2.96 -15.64
N VAL A 403 -13.60 2.41 -14.81
CA VAL A 403 -13.74 0.96 -14.66
C VAL A 403 -14.44 0.40 -15.88
N HIS A 404 -13.80 -0.55 -16.53
CA HIS A 404 -14.33 -1.29 -17.66
C HIS A 404 -14.66 -2.71 -17.25
N GLU A 405 -15.74 -3.25 -17.83
CA GLU A 405 -16.13 -4.65 -17.71
C GLU A 405 -15.90 -5.38 -19.04
N ALA A 406 -15.35 -6.57 -18.96
CA ALA A 406 -15.34 -7.53 -20.07
C ALA A 406 -15.84 -8.89 -19.59
N ALA A 407 -16.56 -9.61 -20.42
CA ALA A 407 -17.17 -10.87 -20.06
C ALA A 407 -16.91 -11.96 -21.10
N SER A 408 -16.80 -13.22 -20.66
CA SER A 408 -16.52 -14.38 -21.54
C SER A 408 -17.63 -14.65 -22.55
N ASN A 409 -18.87 -14.29 -22.24
CA ASN A 409 -20.02 -14.46 -23.13
C ASN A 409 -20.19 -13.34 -24.15
N ASN A 410 -19.36 -12.27 -24.09
CA ASN A 410 -19.34 -11.19 -25.08
C ASN A 410 -18.02 -11.08 -25.84
N ALA A 411 -17.29 -12.20 -25.94
CA ALA A 411 -15.98 -12.27 -26.58
C ALA A 411 -14.96 -11.28 -25.95
N TRP A 412 -15.04 -11.06 -24.65
CA TRP A 412 -14.16 -10.15 -23.89
C TRP A 412 -14.20 -8.70 -24.37
N ARG A 413 -15.33 -8.29 -24.95
CA ARG A 413 -15.51 -6.89 -25.35
C ARG A 413 -15.41 -5.99 -24.11
N ASN A 414 -14.45 -5.09 -24.15
CA ASN A 414 -14.17 -4.18 -23.05
C ASN A 414 -15.17 -3.01 -23.07
N LEU A 415 -16.09 -2.97 -22.12
CA LEU A 415 -17.17 -2.00 -22.04
C LEU A 415 -16.95 -1.06 -20.85
N ASN A 416 -16.96 0.26 -21.11
CA ASN A 416 -16.92 1.25 -20.03
C ASN A 416 -18.21 1.15 -19.19
N SER A 417 -18.05 0.92 -17.88
CA SER A 417 -19.16 0.85 -16.94
C SER A 417 -19.75 2.22 -16.57
N GLY A 418 -19.07 3.32 -16.91
CA GLY A 418 -19.42 4.65 -16.44
C GLY A 418 -19.00 4.95 -15.00
N VAL A 419 -18.32 4.01 -14.35
CA VAL A 419 -17.80 4.18 -12.97
C VAL A 419 -16.37 4.68 -13.03
N ARG A 420 -16.09 5.80 -12.36
CA ARG A 420 -14.73 6.33 -12.23
C ARG A 420 -13.99 5.62 -11.10
N GLY A 421 -12.71 5.37 -11.28
CA GLY A 421 -11.84 4.81 -10.27
C GLY A 421 -10.43 4.60 -10.77
N SER A 422 -9.52 4.41 -9.85
CA SER A 422 -8.14 3.98 -10.12
C SER A 422 -7.93 2.50 -9.82
N ARG A 423 -8.86 1.90 -9.06
CA ARG A 423 -8.89 0.49 -8.69
C ARG A 423 -10.33 0.01 -8.56
N ALA A 424 -10.52 -1.29 -8.63
CA ALA A 424 -11.82 -1.90 -8.43
C ALA A 424 -11.70 -3.23 -7.68
N ALA A 425 -12.64 -3.49 -6.77
CA ALA A 425 -12.96 -4.82 -6.30
C ALA A 425 -14.30 -5.25 -6.90
N ALA A 426 -14.49 -6.54 -7.12
CA ALA A 426 -15.71 -7.08 -7.69
C ALA A 426 -16.31 -8.16 -6.78
N LEU A 427 -17.63 -8.17 -6.70
CA LEU A 427 -18.41 -9.08 -5.88
C LEU A 427 -19.67 -9.53 -6.61
N GLY A 428 -20.01 -10.82 -6.51
CA GLY A 428 -21.29 -11.37 -6.98
C GLY A 428 -22.23 -11.62 -5.80
N LEU A 429 -23.46 -11.12 -5.87
CA LEU A 429 -24.49 -11.37 -4.87
C LEU A 429 -25.83 -11.56 -5.57
N ASP A 430 -26.48 -12.71 -5.37
CA ASP A 430 -27.79 -13.05 -5.92
C ASP A 430 -27.90 -12.82 -7.43
N GLY A 431 -26.84 -13.17 -8.17
CA GLY A 431 -26.77 -12.98 -9.62
C GLY A 431 -26.46 -11.53 -10.05
N VAL A 432 -26.39 -10.59 -9.12
CA VAL A 432 -26.02 -9.19 -9.36
C VAL A 432 -24.51 -9.04 -9.25
N LYS A 433 -23.90 -8.34 -10.19
CA LYS A 433 -22.49 -7.96 -10.14
C LYS A 433 -22.37 -6.60 -9.45
N LEU A 434 -21.47 -6.52 -8.50
CA LEU A 434 -21.14 -5.32 -7.74
C LEU A 434 -19.68 -4.95 -8.00
N ILE A 435 -19.42 -3.66 -8.18
CA ILE A 435 -18.07 -3.09 -8.25
C ILE A 435 -17.93 -2.11 -7.10
N TYR A 436 -16.79 -2.20 -6.40
CA TYR A 436 -16.33 -1.19 -5.46
C TYR A 436 -15.13 -0.49 -6.07
N ALA A 437 -15.32 0.75 -6.50
CA ALA A 437 -14.30 1.56 -7.15
C ALA A 437 -13.67 2.55 -6.16
N VAL A 438 -12.35 2.71 -6.26
CA VAL A 438 -11.54 3.62 -5.42
C VAL A 438 -10.87 4.67 -6.27
#